data_9f01231bf76118b683ca202ccbda5b88
#
_entry.id   9f01231bf76118b683ca202ccbda5b88
#
_cell.length_a   1.000
_cell.length_b   1.000
_cell.length_c   1.000
_cell.angle_alpha   90.00
_cell.angle_beta   90.00
_cell.angle_gamma   90.00
#
_symmetry.space_group_name_H-M   'P 1'
#
loop_
_entity.id
_entity.type
_entity.pdbx_description
1 polymer ?
#
loop_
_entity_poly.entity_id
_entity_poly.type
_entity_poly.pdbx_seq_one_letter_code
_entity_poly.pdbx_strand_id
1 'polypeptide(L)'
;MTVKKTTQRQGFKTNEFIVYPAHGVGQIMAIEEQEVAGLKLELFVINFVKDKMTLRVPTMKVTAVGMRKLAEEPMVRRALETLKGRARIKRTMWSRRAQEYEAKINSGNIVAISEVVRDLYRSETQPEQSYSERQLYEAALDRLSREISAVQRITETEAIKEIEAALAKGPRRGGPKADEMVEEEAA
;
A
#
# COMPACT_ATOMS: atom_id res chain seq x y z
N MET A 1 36.83 18.49 12.03
CA MET A 1 36.22 17.28 12.60
C MET A 1 35.17 16.77 11.62
N THR A 2 35.47 15.65 10.93
CA THR A 2 34.57 15.03 9.98
C THR A 2 33.43 14.34 10.75
N VAL A 3 32.26 14.93 10.72
CA VAL A 3 31.04 14.31 11.25
C VAL A 3 30.81 13.03 10.44
N LYS A 4 31.02 11.86 11.05
CA LYS A 4 30.67 10.58 10.42
C LYS A 4 29.16 10.60 10.12
N LYS A 5 28.80 10.74 8.84
CA LYS A 5 27.41 10.61 8.43
C LYS A 5 26.91 9.20 8.80
N THR A 6 25.94 9.15 9.69
CA THR A 6 25.28 7.91 10.05
C THR A 6 24.50 7.40 8.83
N THR A 7 24.81 6.19 8.38
CA THR A 7 24.23 5.60 7.16
C THR A 7 23.21 4.52 7.42
N GLN A 8 23.09 4.06 8.67
CA GLN A 8 22.16 3.00 9.04
C GLN A 8 21.69 3.14 10.49
N ARG A 9 20.39 2.98 10.73
CA ARG A 9 19.77 2.85 12.06
C ARG A 9 18.55 1.94 11.98
N GLN A 10 18.27 1.19 13.03
CA GLN A 10 17.10 0.30 13.16
C GLN A 10 16.93 -0.67 11.97
N GLY A 11 18.01 -1.08 11.32
CA GLY A 11 17.99 -1.93 10.14
C GLY A 11 17.71 -1.20 8.82
N PHE A 12 17.47 0.11 8.83
CA PHE A 12 17.23 0.93 7.64
C PHE A 12 18.47 1.73 7.26
N LYS A 13 18.74 1.80 5.96
CA LYS A 13 19.90 2.50 5.39
C LYS A 13 19.48 3.74 4.61
N THR A 14 20.41 4.68 4.46
CA THR A 14 20.21 5.80 3.51
C THR A 14 20.05 5.27 2.09
N ASN A 15 19.23 5.96 1.30
CA ASN A 15 18.85 5.59 -0.08
C ASN A 15 17.97 4.34 -0.20
N GLU A 16 17.60 3.69 0.89
CA GLU A 16 16.68 2.55 0.88
C GLU A 16 15.24 3.01 0.68
N PHE A 17 14.50 2.27 -0.14
CA PHE A 17 13.05 2.44 -0.25
C PHE A 17 12.37 1.71 0.90
N ILE A 18 11.37 2.37 1.46
CA ILE A 18 10.57 1.85 2.59
C ILE A 18 9.08 2.05 2.34
N VAL A 19 8.27 1.37 3.10
CA VAL A 19 6.82 1.62 3.15
C VAL A 19 6.47 2.27 4.48
N TYR A 20 5.92 3.48 4.39
CA TYR A 20 5.31 4.17 5.52
C TYR A 20 3.79 3.94 5.43
N PRO A 21 3.15 3.29 6.42
CA PRO A 21 1.77 2.82 6.28
C PRO A 21 0.77 3.90 5.85
N ALA A 22 0.89 5.10 6.38
CA ALA A 22 -0.02 6.20 6.05
C ALA A 22 0.23 6.84 4.67
N HIS A 23 1.43 6.70 4.10
CA HIS A 23 1.85 7.41 2.88
C HIS A 23 2.34 6.51 1.75
N GLY A 24 2.55 5.22 2.01
CA GLY A 24 3.05 4.27 1.02
C GLY A 24 4.57 4.30 0.86
N VAL A 25 5.04 4.10 -0.36
CA VAL A 25 6.48 3.99 -0.67
C VAL A 25 7.17 5.34 -0.59
N GLY A 26 8.24 5.40 0.18
CA GLY A 26 9.15 6.54 0.26
C GLY A 26 10.60 6.07 0.23
N GLN A 27 11.53 7.03 0.13
CA GLN A 27 12.96 6.76 0.13
C GLN A 27 13.62 7.51 1.27
N ILE A 28 14.46 6.83 2.04
CA ILE A 28 15.28 7.45 3.07
C ILE A 28 16.40 8.24 2.40
N MET A 29 16.34 9.56 2.48
CA MET A 29 17.36 10.43 1.89
C MET A 29 18.57 10.61 2.79
N ALA A 30 18.34 10.71 4.10
CA ALA A 30 19.39 10.93 5.08
C ALA A 30 18.93 10.50 6.48
N ILE A 31 19.89 10.37 7.38
CA ILE A 31 19.67 10.27 8.82
C ILE A 31 20.27 11.53 9.42
N GLU A 32 19.42 12.41 9.95
CA GLU A 32 19.83 13.67 10.53
C GLU A 32 19.77 13.63 12.06
N GLU A 33 20.67 14.35 12.69
CA GLU A 33 20.63 14.58 14.12
C GLU A 33 20.11 15.99 14.38
N GLN A 34 19.04 16.12 15.16
CA GLN A 34 18.47 17.40 15.58
C GLN A 34 18.44 17.49 17.10
N GLU A 35 18.67 18.69 17.60
CA GLU A 35 18.51 19.01 19.02
C GLU A 35 17.16 19.68 19.25
N VAL A 36 16.30 19.03 20.04
CA VAL A 36 14.98 19.52 20.41
C VAL A 36 14.90 19.56 21.95
N ALA A 37 14.68 20.74 22.51
CA ALA A 37 14.57 20.95 23.97
C ALA A 37 15.77 20.38 24.75
N GLY A 38 16.99 20.54 24.24
CA GLY A 38 18.22 20.05 24.84
C GLY A 38 18.50 18.55 24.66
N LEU A 39 17.62 17.83 23.95
CA LEU A 39 17.76 16.42 23.62
C LEU A 39 18.17 16.24 22.16
N LYS A 40 19.17 15.39 21.93
CA LYS A 40 19.58 15.00 20.58
C LYS A 40 18.69 13.89 20.07
N LEU A 41 18.03 14.13 18.92
CA LEU A 41 17.20 13.17 18.23
C LEU A 41 17.80 12.85 16.88
N GLU A 42 17.90 11.55 16.55
CA GLU A 42 18.18 11.10 15.19
C GLU A 42 16.86 10.92 14.45
N LEU A 43 16.80 11.45 13.22
CA LEU A 43 15.62 11.44 12.38
C LEU A 43 15.94 10.82 11.04
N PHE A 44 15.06 9.94 10.56
CA PHE A 44 15.02 9.57 9.15
C PHE A 44 14.37 10.69 8.36
N VAL A 45 15.03 11.16 7.33
CA VAL A 45 14.48 12.08 6.34
C VAL A 45 13.97 11.25 5.17
N ILE A 46 12.66 11.15 5.04
CA ILE A 46 11.99 10.31 4.04
C ILE A 46 11.33 11.20 3.01
N ASN A 47 11.65 10.99 1.74
CA ASN A 47 11.06 11.68 0.61
C ASN A 47 10.01 10.81 -0.07
N PHE A 48 8.81 11.34 -0.23
CA PHE A 48 7.72 10.76 -1.01
C PHE A 48 7.59 11.55 -2.31
N VAL A 49 8.26 11.09 -3.35
CA VAL A 49 8.42 11.82 -4.62
C VAL A 49 7.07 12.21 -5.23
N LYS A 50 6.11 11.31 -5.23
CA LYS A 50 4.81 11.54 -5.85
C LYS A 50 3.97 12.58 -5.10
N ASP A 51 4.02 12.56 -3.78
CA ASP A 51 3.31 13.51 -2.93
C ASP A 51 4.08 14.82 -2.74
N LYS A 52 5.30 14.89 -3.28
CA LYS A 52 6.23 16.02 -3.12
C LYS A 52 6.41 16.41 -1.64
N MET A 53 6.47 15.42 -0.79
CA MET A 53 6.51 15.57 0.65
C MET A 53 7.79 14.98 1.22
N THR A 54 8.34 15.66 2.21
CA THR A 54 9.46 15.15 3.01
C THR A 54 9.01 15.01 4.45
N LEU A 55 9.14 13.81 4.99
CA LEU A 55 8.78 13.49 6.36
C LEU A 55 10.03 13.21 7.19
N ARG A 56 10.06 13.73 8.39
CA ARG A 56 11.11 13.44 9.37
C ARG A 56 10.55 12.59 10.48
N VAL A 57 11.07 11.38 10.61
CA VAL A 57 10.61 10.39 11.58
C VAL A 57 11.73 10.06 12.55
N PRO A 58 11.53 10.24 13.87
CA PRO A 58 12.50 9.79 14.85
C PRO A 58 12.83 8.31 14.71
N THR A 59 14.11 7.96 14.72
CA THR A 59 14.54 6.56 14.56
C THR A 59 13.93 5.64 15.61
N MET A 60 13.66 6.15 16.79
CA MET A 60 13.02 5.41 17.88
C MET A 60 11.53 5.09 17.62
N LYS A 61 10.85 5.84 16.75
CA LYS A 61 9.43 5.68 16.46
C LYS A 61 9.12 4.80 15.27
N VAL A 62 10.12 4.32 14.56
CA VAL A 62 9.96 3.52 13.34
C VAL A 62 9.07 2.31 13.55
N THR A 63 9.26 1.56 14.63
CA THR A 63 8.44 0.38 14.96
C THR A 63 7.01 0.80 15.32
N ALA A 64 6.85 1.87 16.09
CA ALA A 64 5.53 2.36 16.52
C ALA A 64 4.66 2.84 15.35
N VAL A 65 5.26 3.48 14.34
CA VAL A 65 4.55 3.92 13.13
C VAL A 65 4.35 2.80 12.10
N GLY A 66 4.98 1.64 12.30
CA GLY A 66 4.88 0.49 11.41
C GLY A 66 5.65 0.62 10.10
N MET A 67 6.65 1.50 10.04
CA MET A 67 7.53 1.61 8.87
C MET A 67 8.25 0.28 8.63
N ARG A 68 8.24 -0.19 7.39
CA ARG A 68 8.84 -1.46 6.99
C ARG A 68 9.63 -1.34 5.70
N LYS A 69 10.44 -2.32 5.44
CA LYS A 69 11.11 -2.49 4.14
C LYS A 69 10.09 -2.85 3.06
N LEU A 70 10.46 -2.68 1.80
CA LEU A 70 9.67 -3.18 0.68
C LEU A 70 9.39 -4.66 0.86
N ALA A 71 8.22 -5.10 0.37
CA ALA A 71 7.88 -6.52 0.36
C ALA A 71 8.91 -7.32 -0.44
N GLU A 72 9.17 -8.54 -0.01
CA GLU A 72 9.98 -9.48 -0.76
C GLU A 72 9.17 -10.07 -1.92
N GLU A 73 9.85 -10.58 -2.92
CA GLU A 73 9.25 -11.15 -4.14
C GLU A 73 8.14 -12.19 -3.85
N PRO A 74 8.28 -13.11 -2.87
CA PRO A 74 7.21 -14.05 -2.53
C PRO A 74 5.93 -13.34 -2.05
N MET A 75 6.04 -12.24 -1.33
CA MET A 75 4.89 -11.45 -0.89
C MET A 75 4.22 -10.70 -2.03
N VAL A 76 5.00 -10.20 -2.98
CA VAL A 76 4.47 -9.58 -4.21
C VAL A 76 3.67 -10.62 -5.01
N ARG A 77 4.20 -11.84 -5.17
CA ARG A 77 3.48 -12.93 -5.83
C ARG A 77 2.16 -13.26 -5.12
N ARG A 78 2.19 -13.32 -3.79
CA ARG A 78 0.99 -13.56 -2.98
C ARG A 78 -0.06 -12.46 -3.18
N ALA A 79 0.37 -11.21 -3.25
CA ALA A 79 -0.50 -10.08 -3.53
C ALA A 79 -1.14 -10.19 -4.93
N LEU A 80 -0.35 -10.52 -5.96
CA LEU A 80 -0.84 -10.75 -7.31
C LEU A 80 -1.79 -11.96 -7.42
N GLU A 81 -1.52 -13.04 -6.69
CA GLU A 81 -2.44 -14.19 -6.61
C GLU A 81 -3.77 -13.81 -5.93
N THR A 82 -3.72 -12.96 -4.90
CA THR A 82 -4.92 -12.42 -4.25
C THR A 82 -5.82 -11.67 -5.23
N LEU A 83 -5.24 -10.93 -6.18
CA LEU A 83 -5.97 -10.21 -7.23
C LEU A 83 -6.73 -11.13 -8.18
N LYS A 84 -6.25 -12.36 -8.38
CA LYS A 84 -6.92 -13.37 -9.21
C LYS A 84 -8.12 -14.01 -8.51
N GLY A 85 -8.25 -13.80 -7.22
CA GLY A 85 -9.33 -14.34 -6.41
C GLY A 85 -10.67 -13.67 -6.66
N ARG A 86 -11.72 -14.28 -6.11
CA ARG A 86 -13.07 -13.72 -6.14
C ARG A 86 -13.19 -12.53 -5.21
N ALA A 87 -13.88 -11.48 -5.63
CA ALA A 87 -14.19 -10.34 -4.77
C ALA A 87 -15.04 -10.77 -3.57
N ARG A 88 -14.67 -10.30 -2.39
CA ARG A 88 -15.40 -10.55 -1.13
C ARG A 88 -16.03 -9.26 -0.66
N ILE A 89 -17.30 -9.06 -0.97
CA ILE A 89 -18.05 -7.86 -0.61
C ILE A 89 -18.99 -8.19 0.53
N LYS A 90 -18.77 -7.58 1.69
CA LYS A 90 -19.66 -7.73 2.85
C LYS A 90 -20.97 -7.01 2.65
N ARG A 91 -22.08 -7.59 3.14
CA ARG A 91 -23.42 -6.96 3.15
C ARG A 91 -23.58 -5.96 4.31
N THR A 92 -22.63 -5.08 4.50
CA THR A 92 -22.70 -4.02 5.49
C THR A 92 -22.94 -2.68 4.83
N MET A 93 -23.33 -1.66 5.61
CA MET A 93 -23.46 -0.31 5.11
C MET A 93 -22.16 0.18 4.47
N TRP A 94 -22.27 0.93 3.39
CA TRP A 94 -21.11 1.46 2.68
C TRP A 94 -20.13 2.21 3.57
N SER A 95 -20.62 3.05 4.49
CA SER A 95 -19.79 3.80 5.41
C SER A 95 -18.86 2.90 6.24
N ARG A 96 -19.34 1.76 6.69
CA ARG A 96 -18.56 0.78 7.44
C ARG A 96 -17.57 0.04 6.54
N ARG A 97 -17.99 -0.34 5.35
CA ARG A 97 -17.10 -0.96 4.35
C ARG A 97 -15.99 0.00 3.94
N ALA A 98 -16.30 1.27 3.71
CA ALA A 98 -15.33 2.29 3.37
C ALA A 98 -14.26 2.45 4.47
N GLN A 99 -14.66 2.45 5.74
CA GLN A 99 -13.73 2.48 6.86
C GLN A 99 -12.81 1.25 6.89
N GLU A 100 -13.33 0.06 6.61
CA GLU A 100 -12.53 -1.17 6.56
C GLU A 100 -11.53 -1.13 5.39
N TYR A 101 -11.94 -0.66 4.23
CA TYR A 101 -11.04 -0.48 3.08
C TYR A 101 -9.95 0.55 3.35
N GLU A 102 -10.31 1.67 3.94
CA GLU A 102 -9.35 2.70 4.32
C GLU A 102 -8.33 2.17 5.35
N ALA A 103 -8.79 1.42 6.34
CA ALA A 103 -7.93 0.77 7.32
C ALA A 103 -6.95 -0.21 6.65
N LYS A 104 -7.39 -1.00 5.68
CA LYS A 104 -6.52 -1.89 4.90
C LYS A 104 -5.48 -1.13 4.07
N ILE A 105 -5.88 -0.05 3.43
CA ILE A 105 -4.97 0.81 2.65
C ILE A 105 -3.89 1.40 3.55
N ASN A 106 -4.27 1.87 4.72
CA ASN A 106 -3.36 2.50 5.70
C ASN A 106 -2.62 1.50 6.60
N SER A 107 -2.89 0.21 6.48
CA SER A 107 -2.20 -0.84 7.24
C SER A 107 -0.75 -1.04 6.84
N GLY A 108 -0.39 -0.63 5.62
CA GLY A 108 0.92 -0.90 5.04
C GLY A 108 1.14 -2.36 4.60
N ASN A 109 0.14 -3.23 4.70
CA ASN A 109 0.23 -4.61 4.29
C ASN A 109 -0.13 -4.75 2.80
N ILE A 110 0.81 -5.21 1.98
CA ILE A 110 0.63 -5.34 0.53
C ILE A 110 -0.52 -6.28 0.15
N VAL A 111 -0.72 -7.37 0.88
CA VAL A 111 -1.81 -8.32 0.64
C VAL A 111 -3.16 -7.71 0.99
N ALA A 112 -3.26 -6.98 2.10
CA ALA A 112 -4.48 -6.27 2.48
C ALA A 112 -4.87 -5.20 1.45
N ILE A 113 -3.89 -4.47 0.92
CA ILE A 113 -4.10 -3.48 -0.14
C ILE A 113 -4.59 -4.15 -1.42
N SER A 114 -4.02 -5.29 -1.79
CA SER A 114 -4.48 -6.06 -2.97
C SER A 114 -5.89 -6.60 -2.80
N GLU A 115 -6.31 -6.95 -1.59
CA GLU A 115 -7.72 -7.31 -1.32
C GLU A 115 -8.67 -6.15 -1.62
N VAL A 116 -8.32 -4.92 -1.27
CA VAL A 116 -9.12 -3.73 -1.60
C VAL A 116 -9.21 -3.52 -3.11
N VAL A 117 -8.09 -3.63 -3.81
CA VAL A 117 -8.06 -3.53 -5.28
C VAL A 117 -8.94 -4.60 -5.91
N ARG A 118 -8.83 -5.84 -5.46
CA ARG A 118 -9.66 -6.96 -5.93
C ARG A 118 -11.14 -6.70 -5.71
N ASP A 119 -11.52 -6.26 -4.54
CA ASP A 119 -12.92 -6.13 -4.13
C ASP A 119 -13.62 -4.93 -4.79
N LEU A 120 -12.88 -3.86 -5.06
CA LEU A 120 -13.41 -2.65 -5.68
C LEU A 120 -13.25 -2.60 -7.20
N TYR A 121 -12.47 -3.50 -7.80
CA TYR A 121 -12.30 -3.55 -9.24
C TYR A 121 -13.63 -3.77 -9.98
N ARG A 122 -13.82 -3.02 -11.06
CA ARG A 122 -14.95 -3.17 -11.98
C ARG A 122 -14.44 -3.46 -13.40
N SER A 123 -15.00 -4.49 -14.03
CA SER A 123 -14.78 -4.76 -15.44
C SER A 123 -15.67 -3.86 -16.30
N GLU A 124 -15.39 -3.80 -17.60
CA GLU A 124 -16.17 -2.99 -18.56
C GLU A 124 -17.65 -3.40 -18.61
N THR A 125 -17.97 -4.63 -18.23
CA THR A 125 -19.34 -5.17 -18.24
C THR A 125 -20.14 -4.87 -16.96
N GLN A 126 -19.49 -4.30 -15.96
CA GLN A 126 -20.13 -3.98 -14.68
C GLN A 126 -20.50 -2.49 -14.59
N PRO A 127 -21.50 -2.15 -13.74
CA PRO A 127 -21.79 -0.75 -13.44
C PRO A 127 -20.56 0.00 -12.95
N GLU A 128 -20.45 1.26 -13.29
CA GLU A 128 -19.37 2.11 -12.82
C GLU A 128 -19.35 2.20 -11.29
N GLN A 129 -18.17 2.36 -10.74
CA GLN A 129 -17.97 2.63 -9.31
C GLN A 129 -18.62 3.98 -8.94
N SER A 130 -19.17 4.06 -7.72
CA SER A 130 -19.49 5.35 -7.12
C SER A 130 -18.24 6.21 -6.96
N TYR A 131 -18.39 7.51 -6.75
CA TYR A 131 -17.25 8.41 -6.53
C TYR A 131 -16.36 7.95 -5.37
N SER A 132 -16.96 7.59 -4.24
CA SER A 132 -16.22 7.12 -3.05
C SER A 132 -15.52 5.78 -3.29
N GLU A 133 -16.13 4.86 -4.00
CA GLU A 133 -15.51 3.58 -4.37
C GLU A 133 -14.29 3.81 -5.28
N ARG A 134 -14.43 4.70 -6.25
CA ARG A 134 -13.34 5.06 -7.16
C ARG A 134 -12.16 5.67 -6.41
N GLN A 135 -12.41 6.57 -5.46
CA GLN A 135 -11.36 7.20 -4.65
C GLN A 135 -10.55 6.16 -3.86
N LEU A 136 -11.24 5.22 -3.23
CA LEU A 136 -10.58 4.14 -2.48
C LEU A 136 -9.84 3.17 -3.41
N TYR A 137 -10.43 2.83 -4.54
CA TYR A 137 -9.79 1.96 -5.54
C TYR A 137 -8.51 2.58 -6.09
N GLU A 138 -8.56 3.83 -6.50
CA GLU A 138 -7.40 4.55 -7.02
C GLU A 138 -6.29 4.70 -5.96
N ALA A 139 -6.64 4.98 -4.73
CA ALA A 139 -5.69 5.05 -3.62
C ALA A 139 -4.99 3.70 -3.36
N ALA A 140 -5.76 2.62 -3.35
CA ALA A 140 -5.22 1.26 -3.17
C ALA A 140 -4.35 0.84 -4.36
N LEU A 141 -4.80 1.08 -5.57
CA LEU A 141 -4.06 0.78 -6.81
C LEU A 141 -2.74 1.54 -6.86
N ASP A 142 -2.74 2.80 -6.51
CA ASP A 142 -1.56 3.65 -6.46
C ASP A 142 -0.51 3.09 -5.50
N ARG A 143 -0.92 2.73 -4.29
CA ARG A 143 -0.02 2.15 -3.29
C ARG A 143 0.53 0.80 -3.71
N LEU A 144 -0.30 -0.05 -4.25
CA LEU A 144 0.09 -1.38 -4.72
C LEU A 144 1.06 -1.30 -5.90
N SER A 145 0.75 -0.47 -6.89
CA SER A 145 1.58 -0.30 -8.09
C SER A 145 2.95 0.30 -7.77
N ARG A 146 3.02 1.24 -6.87
CA ARG A 146 4.31 1.83 -6.45
C ARG A 146 5.21 0.83 -5.75
N GLU A 147 4.66 0.01 -4.88
CA GLU A 147 5.45 -1.00 -4.18
C GLU A 147 5.93 -2.10 -5.13
N ILE A 148 5.08 -2.60 -6.00
CA ILE A 148 5.46 -3.58 -7.03
C ILE A 148 6.53 -3.00 -7.96
N SER A 149 6.35 -1.77 -8.40
CA SER A 149 7.33 -1.04 -9.21
C SER A 149 8.70 -0.96 -8.53
N ALA A 150 8.73 -0.61 -7.26
CA ALA A 150 9.96 -0.51 -6.50
C ALA A 150 10.64 -1.87 -6.25
N VAL A 151 9.87 -2.92 -5.98
CA VAL A 151 10.39 -4.28 -5.74
C VAL A 151 10.94 -4.90 -7.03
N GLN A 152 10.19 -4.83 -8.12
CA GLN A 152 10.55 -5.45 -9.40
C GLN A 152 11.45 -4.57 -10.28
N ARG A 153 11.66 -3.31 -9.88
CA ARG A 153 12.43 -2.33 -10.66
C ARG A 153 11.87 -2.09 -12.06
N ILE A 154 10.57 -2.00 -12.14
CA ILE A 154 9.80 -1.67 -13.34
C ILE A 154 9.12 -0.30 -13.18
N THR A 155 8.54 0.23 -14.23
CA THR A 155 7.76 1.47 -14.16
C THR A 155 6.42 1.24 -13.46
N GLU A 156 5.81 2.30 -12.92
CA GLU A 156 4.46 2.22 -12.35
C GLU A 156 3.43 1.77 -13.39
N THR A 157 3.58 2.20 -14.63
CA THR A 157 2.70 1.79 -15.73
C THR A 157 2.77 0.28 -16.00
N GLU A 158 3.97 -0.29 -15.99
CA GLU A 158 4.17 -1.73 -16.11
C GLU A 158 3.59 -2.49 -14.92
N ALA A 159 3.77 -1.97 -13.71
CA ALA A 159 3.17 -2.54 -12.50
C ALA A 159 1.63 -2.54 -12.56
N ILE A 160 1.02 -1.45 -13.02
CA ILE A 160 -0.43 -1.36 -13.23
C ILE A 160 -0.90 -2.41 -14.25
N LYS A 161 -0.18 -2.59 -15.35
CA LYS A 161 -0.51 -3.64 -16.34
C LYS A 161 -0.45 -5.04 -15.76
N GLU A 162 0.52 -5.34 -14.91
CA GLU A 162 0.58 -6.62 -14.19
C GLU A 162 -0.62 -6.82 -13.26
N ILE A 163 -1.00 -5.77 -12.54
CA ILE A 163 -2.16 -5.79 -11.65
C ILE A 163 -3.45 -6.02 -12.45
N GLU A 164 -3.64 -5.29 -13.53
CA GLU A 164 -4.81 -5.44 -14.42
C GLU A 164 -4.87 -6.83 -15.07
N ALA A 165 -3.73 -7.36 -15.50
CA ALA A 165 -3.64 -8.71 -16.03
C ALA A 165 -4.01 -9.78 -14.99
N ALA A 166 -3.62 -9.59 -13.73
CA ALA A 166 -4.00 -10.46 -12.64
C ALA A 166 -5.51 -10.39 -12.33
N LEU A 167 -6.07 -9.18 -12.32
CA LEU A 167 -7.50 -8.95 -12.12
C LEU A 167 -8.34 -9.58 -13.26
N ALA A 168 -7.87 -9.51 -14.50
CA ALA A 168 -8.52 -10.08 -15.65
C ALA A 168 -8.56 -11.64 -15.63
N LYS A 169 -7.60 -12.25 -14.94
CA LYS A 169 -7.55 -13.72 -14.74
C LYS A 169 -8.51 -14.20 -13.65
N GLY A 170 -9.07 -13.30 -12.88
CA GLY A 170 -10.05 -13.62 -11.85
C GLY A 170 -11.39 -14.09 -12.43
N PRO A 171 -12.29 -14.62 -11.58
CA PRO A 171 -13.63 -15.00 -12.01
C PRO A 171 -14.34 -13.83 -12.68
N ARG A 172 -15.09 -14.12 -13.75
CA ARG A 172 -15.90 -13.09 -14.43
C ARG A 172 -16.80 -12.41 -13.40
N ARG A 173 -16.65 -11.11 -13.25
CA ARG A 173 -17.47 -10.27 -12.39
C ARG A 173 -18.67 -9.79 -13.19
N GLY A 174 -19.89 -9.91 -12.63
CA GLY A 174 -21.10 -9.41 -13.26
C GLY A 174 -21.99 -10.43 -13.96
N GLY A 175 -21.79 -11.74 -13.74
CA GLY A 175 -22.80 -12.74 -14.10
C GLY A 175 -23.85 -12.87 -12.99
N PRO A 176 -25.11 -13.29 -13.33
CA PRO A 176 -26.20 -13.40 -12.37
C PRO A 176 -25.95 -14.32 -11.16
N LYS A 177 -24.88 -15.12 -11.19
CA LYS A 177 -24.44 -15.97 -10.07
C LYS A 177 -23.44 -15.30 -9.12
N ALA A 178 -22.93 -14.11 -9.42
CA ALA A 178 -22.01 -13.39 -8.55
C ALA A 178 -22.74 -12.72 -7.37
N ASP A 179 -24.02 -12.40 -7.53
CA ASP A 179 -24.84 -11.80 -6.50
C ASP A 179 -25.43 -12.83 -5.50
N GLU A 180 -25.49 -14.12 -5.86
CA GLU A 180 -26.03 -15.17 -5.00
C GLU A 180 -25.01 -15.78 -4.01
N MET A 181 -23.72 -15.50 -4.18
CA MET A 181 -22.69 -15.98 -3.25
C MET A 181 -22.13 -14.85 -2.38
N VAL A 182 -22.99 -14.02 -1.88
CA VAL A 182 -22.68 -13.17 -0.75
C VAL A 182 -22.79 -14.05 0.49
N GLU A 183 -21.66 -14.43 1.00
CA GLU A 183 -21.53 -15.32 2.14
C GLU A 183 -22.46 -14.97 3.29
N GLU A 184 -23.25 -15.91 3.64
CA GLU A 184 -23.73 -16.22 4.95
C GLU A 184 -22.55 -16.50 5.88
N GLU A 185 -21.76 -15.48 6.22
CA GLU A 185 -20.80 -15.49 7.32
C GLU A 185 -21.01 -14.25 8.17
N ALA A 186 -22.18 -14.23 8.80
CA ALA A 186 -22.45 -13.40 9.96
C ALA A 186 -23.36 -14.19 10.91
N ALA A 187 -22.77 -15.13 11.57
CA ALA A 187 -23.28 -15.64 12.85
C ALA A 187 -22.21 -15.42 13.90
#